data_08588fb5891ca8a9031166d2dea68f9a
#
_entry.id   08588fb5891ca8a9031166d2dea68f9a
#
_cell.length_a   1.000
_cell.length_b   1.000
_cell.length_c   1.000
_cell.angle_alpha   90.00
_cell.angle_beta   90.00
_cell.angle_gamma   90.00
#
_symmetry.space_group_name_H-M   'P 1'
#
loop_
_entity.id
_entity.type
_entity.pdbx_description
1 polymer ?
#
loop_
_entity_poly.entity_id
_entity_poly.type
_entity_poly.pdbx_seq_one_letter_code
_entity_poly.pdbx_strand_id
1 'polypeptide(L)'
;TYEWTNTNPLIGLADSGIGNIPSFEVLNDAANSQNATITVTPTYTNNGVECTGPSETFVLTVNPGAQVNPVDNQILCDGELTDPIQFTTLNTDGVTEYNWTNTNTSIGLPSAGTGDIGSFSVVNTSTSAQSATITVTPTYTNNGVICSGNSEQFTITVNPSAQVNDITNYNTILCDGEFTPVYSFSTANTDGLTTFNWTNNNVAIGLADSGEGGIPSFQVINSTQSTINATITVTPSYENNGIICDGNAEIFTIIVNPSPEMDNVDDIVLCNNEISTIIEFTTPNTDGNTTYTWANDNTSIGLSSSGNGDIPSFTAINLNPITEVATITVTPTYENNGVVCIGDPQTFSISVLSEIEISGSTVDALDCNDPNSGNINITVTGGSGVYDFLWSNGAITEDLNNIAPGDYSVTVTDSEGCIAISETFN
;
A
#
# COMPACT_ATOMS: atom_id res chain seq x y z
N THR A 1 -94.30 -13.79 23.05
CA THR A 1 -93.20 -13.37 22.17
C THR A 1 -92.20 -12.54 22.97
N TYR A 2 -90.97 -12.42 22.47
CA TYR A 2 -89.96 -11.54 22.98
C TYR A 2 -89.56 -10.56 21.90
N GLU A 3 -89.43 -9.30 22.23
CA GLU A 3 -88.84 -8.29 21.36
C GLU A 3 -87.54 -7.86 22.04
N TRP A 4 -86.48 -7.65 21.25
CA TRP A 4 -85.21 -7.16 21.76
C TRP A 4 -84.71 -5.97 20.99
N THR A 5 -84.01 -5.08 21.65
CA THR A 5 -83.32 -3.94 21.07
C THR A 5 -81.85 -3.96 21.45
N ASN A 6 -80.99 -3.42 20.57
CA ASN A 6 -79.56 -3.33 20.73
C ASN A 6 -79.15 -1.86 20.62
N THR A 7 -78.43 -1.31 21.61
CA THR A 7 -78.00 0.07 21.63
C THR A 7 -76.77 0.35 20.71
N ASN A 8 -76.11 -0.72 20.29
CA ASN A 8 -74.91 -0.57 19.44
C ASN A 8 -74.87 -1.67 18.37
N PRO A 9 -75.50 -1.44 17.21
CA PRO A 9 -75.51 -2.40 16.12
C PRO A 9 -74.13 -2.59 15.44
N LEU A 10 -73.16 -1.73 15.70
CA LEU A 10 -71.79 -1.81 15.18
C LEU A 10 -71.05 -3.05 15.73
N ILE A 11 -71.58 -3.71 16.79
CA ILE A 11 -71.00 -4.97 17.26
C ILE A 11 -71.34 -6.19 16.38
N GLY A 12 -72.06 -6.01 15.27
CA GLY A 12 -72.48 -7.06 14.32
C GLY A 12 -73.88 -7.62 14.58
N LEU A 13 -74.56 -7.20 15.68
CA LEU A 13 -75.96 -7.58 15.99
C LEU A 13 -76.90 -6.43 15.53
N ALA A 14 -77.97 -6.79 14.81
CA ALA A 14 -79.01 -5.83 14.39
C ALA A 14 -79.50 -4.95 15.56
N ASP A 15 -80.09 -3.79 15.28
CA ASP A 15 -80.60 -2.83 16.23
C ASP A 15 -81.84 -3.38 16.98
N SER A 16 -82.57 -4.31 16.42
CA SER A 16 -83.73 -4.95 17.05
C SER A 16 -84.10 -6.29 16.40
N GLY A 17 -84.94 -7.07 17.05
CA GLY A 17 -85.48 -8.30 16.49
C GLY A 17 -86.58 -8.91 17.37
N ILE A 18 -87.20 -10.01 16.86
CA ILE A 18 -88.26 -10.72 17.53
C ILE A 18 -87.82 -12.17 17.74
N GLY A 19 -88.11 -12.72 18.94
CA GLY A 19 -87.74 -14.08 19.32
C GLY A 19 -86.31 -14.18 19.87
N ASN A 20 -85.68 -15.33 19.66
CA ASN A 20 -84.29 -15.52 20.14
C ASN A 20 -83.31 -14.69 19.31
N ILE A 21 -82.29 -14.16 20.00
CA ILE A 21 -81.13 -13.57 19.34
C ILE A 21 -80.35 -14.67 18.59
N PRO A 22 -80.21 -14.56 17.24
CA PRO A 22 -79.48 -15.56 16.48
C PRO A 22 -77.99 -15.45 16.82
N SER A 23 -77.21 -16.49 16.54
CA SER A 23 -75.75 -16.38 16.53
C SER A 23 -75.31 -15.39 15.43
N PHE A 24 -74.38 -14.51 15.75
CA PHE A 24 -73.83 -13.50 14.86
C PHE A 24 -72.32 -13.40 15.03
N GLU A 25 -71.64 -12.92 14.03
CA GLU A 25 -70.22 -12.56 14.09
C GLU A 25 -70.10 -11.23 14.82
N VAL A 26 -69.24 -11.22 15.87
CA VAL A 26 -68.97 -9.98 16.60
C VAL A 26 -67.93 -9.14 15.87
N LEU A 27 -68.19 -7.86 15.71
CA LEU A 27 -67.33 -6.89 15.03
C LEU A 27 -66.94 -5.78 16.00
N ASN A 28 -65.68 -5.38 16.01
CA ASN A 28 -65.19 -4.19 16.68
C ASN A 28 -63.96 -3.63 15.95
N ASP A 29 -64.17 -2.66 15.09
CA ASP A 29 -63.12 -1.95 14.35
C ASP A 29 -62.55 -0.73 15.14
N ALA A 30 -63.05 -0.50 16.37
CA ALA A 30 -62.56 0.55 17.22
C ALA A 30 -61.26 0.12 17.97
N ALA A 31 -60.53 1.08 18.49
CA ALA A 31 -59.33 0.79 19.29
C ALA A 31 -59.64 0.38 20.74
N ASN A 32 -60.89 0.59 21.20
CA ASN A 32 -61.37 0.31 22.55
C ASN A 32 -62.51 -0.69 22.53
N SER A 33 -62.83 -1.29 23.68
CA SER A 33 -63.96 -2.19 23.83
C SER A 33 -65.26 -1.46 23.56
N GLN A 34 -66.14 -2.14 22.83
CA GLN A 34 -67.50 -1.65 22.51
C GLN A 34 -68.52 -2.37 23.33
N ASN A 35 -69.43 -1.62 23.97
CA ASN A 35 -70.54 -2.15 24.74
C ASN A 35 -71.86 -1.99 23.98
N ALA A 36 -72.66 -3.01 24.01
CA ALA A 36 -74.04 -3.00 23.54
C ALA A 36 -74.94 -3.48 24.64
N THR A 37 -75.90 -2.65 25.04
CA THR A 37 -76.96 -3.03 25.98
C THR A 37 -78.09 -3.65 25.17
N ILE A 38 -78.40 -4.90 25.48
CA ILE A 38 -79.54 -5.60 24.90
C ILE A 38 -80.67 -5.53 25.89
N THR A 39 -81.81 -5.01 25.41
CA THR A 39 -83.04 -4.95 26.20
C THR A 39 -84.02 -5.93 25.63
N VAL A 40 -84.50 -6.88 26.44
CA VAL A 40 -85.47 -7.88 26.04
C VAL A 40 -86.82 -7.60 26.73
N THR A 41 -87.87 -7.46 25.94
CA THR A 41 -89.21 -7.15 26.48
C THR A 41 -90.13 -8.31 26.11
N PRO A 42 -90.70 -9.05 27.12
CA PRO A 42 -91.65 -10.11 26.89
C PRO A 42 -93.05 -9.53 26.66
N THR A 43 -93.77 -10.09 25.65
CA THR A 43 -95.17 -9.78 25.36
C THR A 43 -95.98 -11.09 25.39
N TYR A 44 -96.98 -11.12 26.30
CA TYR A 44 -97.97 -12.23 26.37
C TYR A 44 -99.27 -11.85 25.66
N THR A 45 -99.70 -12.63 24.69
CA THR A 45 -100.94 -12.38 23.96
C THR A 45 -101.93 -13.56 24.28
N ASN A 46 -103.11 -13.22 24.80
CA ASN A 46 -104.20 -14.14 25.08
C ASN A 46 -105.55 -13.58 24.52
N ASN A 47 -106.27 -14.33 23.68
CA ASN A 47 -107.47 -13.95 23.01
C ASN A 47 -107.50 -12.58 22.39
N GLY A 48 -106.31 -12.14 21.75
CA GLY A 48 -106.13 -10.84 21.10
C GLY A 48 -105.82 -9.68 22.01
N VAL A 49 -105.61 -9.91 23.32
CA VAL A 49 -105.18 -8.89 24.33
C VAL A 49 -103.71 -9.10 24.53
N GLU A 50 -102.90 -8.04 24.28
CA GLU A 50 -101.50 -8.04 24.54
C GLU A 50 -101.16 -7.38 25.91
N CYS A 51 -100.31 -8.12 26.66
CA CYS A 51 -99.78 -7.64 27.95
C CYS A 51 -98.25 -7.60 27.86
N THR A 52 -97.65 -6.43 27.98
CA THR A 52 -96.20 -6.28 27.96
C THR A 52 -95.69 -6.41 29.42
N GLY A 53 -94.74 -7.28 29.66
CA GLY A 53 -94.03 -7.49 30.89
C GLY A 53 -92.84 -6.53 31.08
N PRO A 54 -92.22 -6.53 32.29
CA PRO A 54 -91.00 -5.75 32.54
C PRO A 54 -89.88 -6.18 31.65
N SER A 55 -89.12 -5.25 31.11
CA SER A 55 -87.93 -5.53 30.30
C SER A 55 -86.73 -5.87 31.16
N GLU A 56 -85.90 -6.81 30.70
CA GLU A 56 -84.62 -7.18 31.27
C GLU A 56 -83.49 -6.75 30.36
N THR A 57 -82.33 -6.37 30.93
CA THR A 57 -81.19 -5.91 30.19
C THR A 57 -79.95 -6.73 30.51
N PHE A 58 -79.11 -6.93 29.50
CA PHE A 58 -77.73 -7.43 29.66
C PHE A 58 -76.80 -6.68 28.70
N VAL A 59 -75.51 -6.70 29.02
CA VAL A 59 -74.48 -6.03 28.21
C VAL A 59 -73.61 -7.07 27.51
N LEU A 60 -73.44 -6.87 26.22
CA LEU A 60 -72.43 -7.56 25.46
C LEU A 60 -71.24 -6.60 25.30
N THR A 61 -70.05 -7.02 25.74
CA THR A 61 -68.78 -6.31 25.52
C THR A 61 -67.99 -7.00 24.45
N VAL A 62 -67.63 -6.28 23.40
CA VAL A 62 -66.83 -6.78 22.31
C VAL A 62 -65.46 -6.06 22.36
N ASN A 63 -64.43 -6.86 22.67
CA ASN A 63 -63.07 -6.34 22.68
C ASN A 63 -62.57 -6.14 21.25
N PRO A 64 -61.66 -5.16 21.01
CA PRO A 64 -61.03 -4.99 19.74
C PRO A 64 -60.08 -6.15 19.42
N GLY A 65 -59.77 -6.40 18.15
CA GLY A 65 -58.63 -7.19 17.74
C GLY A 65 -57.33 -6.56 18.24
N ALA A 66 -56.38 -7.39 18.62
CA ALA A 66 -55.06 -6.88 18.97
C ALA A 66 -54.39 -6.19 17.77
N GLN A 67 -53.67 -5.10 18.01
CA GLN A 67 -52.99 -4.32 16.97
C GLN A 67 -51.54 -4.07 17.37
N VAL A 68 -50.70 -4.03 16.38
CA VAL A 68 -49.31 -3.55 16.49
C VAL A 68 -49.08 -2.54 15.35
N ASN A 69 -48.47 -1.41 15.70
CA ASN A 69 -48.13 -0.39 14.70
C ASN A 69 -46.96 -0.88 13.84
N PRO A 70 -46.87 -0.43 12.56
CA PRO A 70 -45.74 -0.74 11.69
C PRO A 70 -44.40 -0.40 12.32
N VAL A 71 -43.40 -1.23 12.02
CA VAL A 71 -42.01 -1.10 12.48
C VAL A 71 -41.13 -0.90 11.27
N ASP A 72 -40.21 0.05 11.34
CA ASP A 72 -39.28 0.33 10.25
C ASP A 72 -38.21 -0.77 10.14
N ASN A 73 -37.79 -1.04 8.89
CA ASN A 73 -36.68 -1.92 8.60
C ASN A 73 -35.35 -1.27 9.02
N GLN A 74 -34.38 -2.09 9.43
CA GLN A 74 -33.03 -1.65 9.74
C GLN A 74 -32.02 -2.31 8.79
N ILE A 75 -31.04 -1.54 8.33
CA ILE A 75 -29.90 -2.03 7.54
C ILE A 75 -28.65 -1.53 8.24
N LEU A 76 -27.76 -2.45 8.60
CA LEU A 76 -26.61 -2.20 9.46
C LEU A 76 -25.38 -2.93 8.92
N CYS A 77 -24.22 -2.50 9.34
CA CYS A 77 -22.97 -3.21 9.11
C CYS A 77 -22.73 -4.26 10.21
N ASP A 78 -21.96 -5.29 9.88
CA ASP A 78 -21.49 -6.27 10.86
C ASP A 78 -20.85 -5.58 12.08
N GLY A 79 -21.27 -5.99 13.28
CA GLY A 79 -20.79 -5.45 14.54
C GLY A 79 -21.51 -4.20 15.04
N GLU A 80 -22.33 -3.52 14.24
CA GLU A 80 -23.10 -2.37 14.67
C GLU A 80 -24.20 -2.73 15.68
N LEU A 81 -24.70 -1.73 16.38
CA LEU A 81 -25.82 -1.85 17.31
C LEU A 81 -27.12 -1.46 16.60
N THR A 82 -28.15 -2.29 16.72
CA THR A 82 -29.49 -1.94 16.26
C THR A 82 -30.05 -0.78 17.09
N ASP A 83 -30.93 0.01 16.47
CA ASP A 83 -31.84 0.83 17.26
C ASP A 83 -32.79 -0.08 18.06
N PRO A 84 -33.14 0.31 19.30
CA PRO A 84 -34.11 -0.44 20.09
C PRO A 84 -35.49 -0.39 19.41
N ILE A 85 -36.13 -1.56 19.28
CA ILE A 85 -37.42 -1.70 18.63
C ILE A 85 -38.51 -1.75 19.72
N GLN A 86 -39.33 -0.70 19.80
CA GLN A 86 -40.46 -0.60 20.67
C GLN A 86 -41.76 -0.88 19.93
N PHE A 87 -42.49 -1.87 20.40
CA PHE A 87 -43.80 -2.19 19.84
C PHE A 87 -44.87 -1.32 20.47
N THR A 88 -45.69 -0.68 19.64
CA THR A 88 -46.78 0.18 20.08
C THR A 88 -48.08 -0.25 19.47
N THR A 89 -49.20 0.15 20.05
CA THR A 89 -50.54 -0.19 19.65
C THR A 89 -51.48 1.01 19.68
N LEU A 90 -52.52 0.95 18.89
CA LEU A 90 -53.68 1.89 19.04
C LEU A 90 -54.72 1.37 20.03
N ASN A 91 -54.63 0.08 20.45
CA ASN A 91 -55.57 -0.45 21.44
C ASN A 91 -55.50 0.33 22.78
N THR A 92 -56.69 0.63 23.34
CA THR A 92 -56.87 1.25 24.65
C THR A 92 -57.72 0.33 25.57
N ASP A 93 -57.93 0.65 26.84
CA ASP A 93 -58.80 -0.04 27.83
C ASP A 93 -58.30 -1.43 28.30
N GLY A 94 -57.29 -2.03 27.67
CA GLY A 94 -56.73 -3.32 28.03
C GLY A 94 -55.22 -3.31 27.96
N VAL A 95 -54.62 -4.49 27.96
CA VAL A 95 -53.19 -4.71 27.82
C VAL A 95 -52.89 -5.42 26.53
N THR A 96 -51.99 -4.87 25.69
CA THR A 96 -51.47 -5.53 24.51
C THR A 96 -50.07 -6.04 24.79
N GLU A 97 -49.88 -7.34 24.59
CA GLU A 97 -48.59 -8.04 24.66
C GLU A 97 -48.14 -8.45 23.25
N TYR A 98 -46.82 -8.52 23.05
CA TYR A 98 -46.25 -8.83 21.76
C TYR A 98 -45.37 -10.07 21.85
N ASN A 99 -45.61 -11.02 20.96
CA ASN A 99 -44.73 -12.16 20.75
C ASN A 99 -44.09 -12.03 19.37
N TRP A 100 -42.81 -12.27 19.26
CA TRP A 100 -42.11 -12.16 17.99
C TRP A 100 -41.30 -13.42 17.67
N THR A 101 -41.09 -13.65 16.37
CA THR A 101 -40.25 -14.71 15.83
C THR A 101 -39.27 -14.12 14.84
N ASN A 102 -38.10 -14.74 14.72
CA ASN A 102 -37.00 -14.37 13.82
C ASN A 102 -36.64 -15.54 12.91
N THR A 103 -36.57 -15.30 11.61
CA THR A 103 -36.25 -16.32 10.59
C THR A 103 -34.76 -16.63 10.48
N ASN A 104 -33.88 -15.75 10.95
CA ASN A 104 -32.44 -15.91 10.80
C ASN A 104 -31.68 -15.48 12.08
N THR A 105 -31.33 -16.46 12.90
CA THR A 105 -30.62 -16.22 14.18
C THR A 105 -29.15 -15.89 13.99
N SER A 106 -28.58 -16.06 12.80
CA SER A 106 -27.15 -15.75 12.54
C SER A 106 -26.84 -14.25 12.63
N ILE A 107 -27.88 -13.39 12.56
CA ILE A 107 -27.72 -11.94 12.74
C ILE A 107 -27.50 -11.50 14.19
N GLY A 108 -27.49 -12.43 15.16
CA GLY A 108 -27.30 -12.14 16.59
C GLY A 108 -28.58 -12.00 17.40
N LEU A 109 -29.79 -12.06 16.78
CA LEU A 109 -31.09 -12.03 17.47
C LEU A 109 -31.62 -13.46 17.70
N PRO A 110 -32.14 -13.81 18.91
CA PRO A 110 -32.77 -15.12 19.15
C PRO A 110 -33.93 -15.45 18.19
N SER A 111 -34.30 -16.74 18.09
CA SER A 111 -35.36 -17.19 17.17
C SER A 111 -36.75 -16.70 17.56
N ALA A 112 -36.98 -16.30 18.81
CA ALA A 112 -38.25 -15.77 19.31
C ALA A 112 -38.04 -15.01 20.63
N GLY A 113 -39.02 -14.19 20.97
CA GLY A 113 -39.06 -13.46 22.23
C GLY A 113 -40.42 -12.81 22.51
N THR A 114 -40.52 -12.07 23.60
CA THR A 114 -41.71 -11.34 24.04
C THR A 114 -41.37 -9.90 24.40
N GLY A 115 -42.33 -8.99 24.18
CA GLY A 115 -42.14 -7.54 24.42
C GLY A 115 -41.16 -6.92 23.45
N ASP A 116 -40.65 -5.74 23.76
CA ASP A 116 -39.73 -4.95 22.94
C ASP A 116 -38.40 -5.69 22.68
N ILE A 117 -37.78 -5.37 21.57
CA ILE A 117 -36.43 -5.87 21.25
C ILE A 117 -35.45 -4.77 21.63
N GLY A 118 -34.64 -5.02 22.67
CA GLY A 118 -33.54 -4.12 23.03
C GLY A 118 -32.48 -4.02 21.95
N SER A 119 -31.67 -2.96 22.00
CA SER A 119 -30.49 -2.84 21.11
C SER A 119 -29.55 -4.03 21.30
N PHE A 120 -29.08 -4.60 20.21
CA PHE A 120 -28.12 -5.70 20.19
C PHE A 120 -27.10 -5.50 19.07
N SER A 121 -25.91 -6.06 19.21
CA SER A 121 -24.91 -6.04 18.15
C SER A 121 -25.26 -7.08 17.10
N VAL A 122 -25.38 -6.62 15.84
CA VAL A 122 -25.63 -7.53 14.71
C VAL A 122 -24.35 -8.22 14.26
N VAL A 123 -24.48 -9.41 13.72
CA VAL A 123 -23.37 -10.25 13.27
C VAL A 123 -23.60 -10.71 11.86
N ASN A 124 -22.57 -10.56 10.99
CA ASN A 124 -22.54 -11.17 9.67
C ASN A 124 -21.12 -11.60 9.29
N THR A 125 -20.77 -12.83 9.55
CA THR A 125 -19.47 -13.43 9.21
C THR A 125 -19.39 -13.98 7.78
N SER A 126 -20.44 -13.79 6.98
CA SER A 126 -20.47 -14.22 5.57
C SER A 126 -19.94 -13.15 4.64
N THR A 127 -19.84 -13.47 3.36
CA THR A 127 -19.40 -12.52 2.32
C THR A 127 -20.55 -11.80 1.62
N SER A 128 -21.81 -12.10 1.98
CA SER A 128 -23.03 -11.51 1.43
C SER A 128 -23.90 -10.92 2.54
N ALA A 129 -24.80 -10.01 2.19
CA ALA A 129 -25.77 -9.46 3.11
C ALA A 129 -26.67 -10.58 3.68
N GLN A 130 -26.92 -10.55 4.98
CA GLN A 130 -27.81 -11.47 5.70
C GLN A 130 -29.06 -10.73 6.15
N SER A 131 -30.23 -11.26 5.80
CA SER A 131 -31.51 -10.66 6.20
C SER A 131 -32.29 -11.58 7.12
N ALA A 132 -32.91 -11.02 8.12
CA ALA A 132 -33.85 -11.67 9.01
C ALA A 132 -35.21 -10.97 8.93
N THR A 133 -36.28 -11.77 8.75
CA THR A 133 -37.66 -11.28 8.88
C THR A 133 -38.14 -11.51 10.30
N ILE A 134 -38.52 -10.44 10.96
CA ILE A 134 -39.12 -10.47 12.30
C ILE A 134 -40.63 -10.39 12.10
N THR A 135 -41.36 -11.38 12.64
CA THR A 135 -42.82 -11.39 12.64
C THR A 135 -43.32 -11.17 14.06
N VAL A 136 -44.04 -10.08 14.28
CA VAL A 136 -44.63 -9.70 15.57
C VAL A 136 -46.11 -9.97 15.58
N THR A 137 -46.57 -10.74 16.58
CA THR A 137 -48.00 -11.10 16.76
C THR A 137 -48.50 -10.46 18.07
N PRO A 138 -49.44 -9.52 17.99
CA PRO A 138 -50.02 -8.92 19.19
C PRO A 138 -51.12 -9.79 19.78
N THR A 139 -51.27 -9.75 21.10
CA THR A 139 -52.38 -10.28 21.84
C THR A 139 -52.94 -9.21 22.79
N TYR A 140 -54.24 -8.96 22.72
CA TYR A 140 -54.95 -7.97 23.56
C TYR A 140 -55.76 -8.70 24.64
N THR A 141 -55.60 -8.27 25.90
CA THR A 141 -56.36 -8.82 27.02
C THR A 141 -57.16 -7.73 27.71
N ASN A 142 -58.46 -7.94 27.79
CA ASN A 142 -59.38 -7.07 28.57
C ASN A 142 -60.44 -7.91 29.26
N ASN A 143 -60.69 -7.62 30.58
CA ASN A 143 -61.64 -8.36 31.42
C ASN A 143 -61.47 -9.88 31.39
N GLY A 144 -60.23 -10.38 31.26
CA GLY A 144 -59.91 -11.82 31.19
C GLY A 144 -60.15 -12.46 29.83
N VAL A 145 -60.59 -11.73 28.84
CA VAL A 145 -60.77 -12.22 27.46
C VAL A 145 -59.54 -11.86 26.63
N ILE A 146 -58.94 -12.85 25.99
CA ILE A 146 -57.77 -12.70 25.13
C ILE A 146 -58.21 -12.68 23.68
N CYS A 147 -57.79 -11.64 22.93
CA CYS A 147 -58.02 -11.45 21.50
C CYS A 147 -56.66 -11.45 20.77
N SER A 148 -56.53 -12.29 19.77
CA SER A 148 -55.35 -12.28 18.90
C SER A 148 -55.56 -11.24 17.77
N GLY A 149 -54.45 -10.69 17.27
CA GLY A 149 -54.46 -9.73 16.16
C GLY A 149 -53.67 -10.25 14.95
N ASN A 150 -53.66 -9.45 13.88
CA ASN A 150 -52.82 -9.69 12.72
C ASN A 150 -51.37 -9.43 13.05
N SER A 151 -50.49 -10.27 12.54
CA SER A 151 -49.05 -10.11 12.67
C SER A 151 -48.54 -9.00 11.72
N GLU A 152 -47.54 -8.26 12.18
CA GLU A 152 -46.76 -7.31 11.40
C GLU A 152 -45.38 -7.87 11.14
N GLN A 153 -44.73 -7.45 10.05
CA GLN A 153 -43.40 -7.91 9.70
C GLN A 153 -42.48 -6.74 9.34
N PHE A 154 -41.25 -6.85 9.77
CA PHE A 154 -40.16 -5.95 9.38
C PHE A 154 -38.87 -6.78 9.19
N THR A 155 -37.85 -6.16 8.57
CA THR A 155 -36.59 -6.82 8.30
C THR A 155 -35.43 -6.13 8.98
N ILE A 156 -34.47 -6.93 9.43
CA ILE A 156 -33.13 -6.47 9.83
C ILE A 156 -32.16 -7.09 8.84
N THR A 157 -31.48 -6.25 8.07
CA THR A 157 -30.47 -6.66 7.10
C THR A 157 -29.10 -6.27 7.61
N VAL A 158 -28.17 -7.21 7.62
CA VAL A 158 -26.80 -7.00 8.09
C VAL A 158 -25.86 -7.17 6.90
N ASN A 159 -25.24 -6.10 6.48
CA ASN A 159 -24.18 -6.08 5.48
C ASN A 159 -22.89 -6.67 6.08
N PRO A 160 -22.10 -7.43 5.33
CA PRO A 160 -20.80 -7.91 5.78
C PRO A 160 -19.81 -6.74 5.89
N SER A 161 -18.79 -6.90 6.73
CA SER A 161 -17.59 -6.04 6.64
C SER A 161 -16.94 -6.17 5.27
N ALA A 162 -16.43 -5.07 4.74
CA ALA A 162 -15.67 -5.09 3.49
C ALA A 162 -14.41 -5.96 3.62
N GLN A 163 -14.06 -6.66 2.55
CA GLN A 163 -12.89 -7.54 2.52
C GLN A 163 -12.01 -7.20 1.32
N VAL A 164 -10.72 -7.29 1.51
CA VAL A 164 -9.72 -7.37 0.44
C VAL A 164 -9.06 -8.74 0.51
N ASN A 165 -8.92 -9.41 -0.63
CA ASN A 165 -8.20 -10.68 -0.70
C ASN A 165 -6.72 -10.47 -0.38
N ASP A 166 -6.03 -11.55 0.05
CA ASP A 166 -4.63 -11.53 0.43
C ASP A 166 -3.74 -10.83 -0.62
N ILE A 167 -3.04 -9.78 -0.16
CA ILE A 167 -2.11 -8.96 -0.94
C ILE A 167 -0.65 -9.12 -0.47
N THR A 168 -0.34 -10.13 0.34
CA THR A 168 1.03 -10.37 0.85
C THR A 168 2.04 -10.64 -0.27
N ASN A 169 1.59 -11.17 -1.41
CA ASN A 169 2.45 -11.37 -2.61
C ASN A 169 2.77 -10.07 -3.34
N TYR A 170 2.22 -8.93 -2.94
CA TYR A 170 2.50 -7.62 -3.56
C TYR A 170 3.74 -6.95 -2.99
N ASN A 171 4.34 -7.52 -1.94
CA ASN A 171 5.64 -7.06 -1.48
C ASN A 171 6.67 -7.18 -2.63
N THR A 172 7.29 -6.07 -2.98
CA THR A 172 8.19 -5.95 -4.14
C THR A 172 9.47 -5.25 -3.74
N ILE A 173 10.59 -5.70 -4.30
CA ILE A 173 11.89 -5.04 -4.16
C ILE A 173 12.37 -4.76 -5.57
N LEU A 174 12.71 -3.51 -5.85
CA LEU A 174 13.04 -3.01 -7.18
C LEU A 174 14.29 -2.13 -7.11
N CYS A 175 14.97 -1.99 -8.23
CA CYS A 175 15.98 -0.97 -8.41
C CYS A 175 15.37 0.37 -8.79
N ASP A 176 16.04 1.47 -8.48
CA ASP A 176 15.69 2.79 -8.99
C ASP A 176 15.50 2.74 -10.51
N GLY A 177 14.44 3.38 -11.00
CA GLY A 177 14.11 3.45 -12.42
C GLY A 177 13.34 2.24 -12.97
N GLU A 178 13.18 1.13 -12.23
CA GLU A 178 12.39 -0.02 -12.67
C GLU A 178 10.87 0.26 -12.57
N PHE A 179 10.08 -0.59 -13.22
CA PHE A 179 8.63 -0.51 -13.19
C PHE A 179 8.04 -1.56 -12.24
N THR A 180 7.07 -1.13 -11.42
CA THR A 180 6.27 -2.04 -10.60
C THR A 180 5.36 -2.91 -11.47
N PRO A 181 4.93 -4.10 -10.98
CA PRO A 181 3.77 -4.76 -11.55
C PRO A 181 2.50 -3.89 -11.35
N VAL A 182 1.41 -4.27 -12.02
CA VAL A 182 0.08 -3.73 -11.71
C VAL A 182 -0.44 -4.41 -10.45
N TYR A 183 -0.87 -3.64 -9.45
CA TYR A 183 -1.51 -4.16 -8.24
C TYR A 183 -3.03 -4.05 -8.38
N SER A 184 -3.70 -5.20 -8.53
CA SER A 184 -5.15 -5.29 -8.72
C SER A 184 -5.79 -5.87 -7.46
N PHE A 185 -6.64 -5.11 -6.78
CA PHE A 185 -7.33 -5.56 -5.58
C PHE A 185 -8.62 -6.29 -5.94
N SER A 186 -8.96 -7.30 -5.17
CA SER A 186 -10.18 -8.09 -5.32
C SER A 186 -10.77 -8.41 -3.94
N THR A 187 -12.04 -8.82 -3.94
CA THR A 187 -12.80 -9.10 -2.72
C THR A 187 -13.50 -10.45 -2.81
N ALA A 188 -13.81 -11.02 -1.65
CA ALA A 188 -14.74 -12.13 -1.53
C ALA A 188 -16.20 -11.69 -1.30
N ASN A 189 -16.45 -10.40 -1.03
CA ASN A 189 -17.80 -9.88 -0.85
C ASN A 189 -18.63 -10.03 -2.14
N THR A 190 -19.92 -10.37 -1.96
CA THR A 190 -20.91 -10.50 -3.01
C THR A 190 -22.15 -9.64 -2.72
N ASP A 191 -23.09 -9.53 -3.65
CA ASP A 191 -24.38 -8.82 -3.53
C ASP A 191 -24.33 -7.29 -3.40
N GLY A 192 -23.14 -6.70 -3.26
CA GLY A 192 -22.90 -5.28 -3.18
C GLY A 192 -21.69 -4.85 -4.01
N LEU A 193 -21.28 -3.63 -3.87
CA LEU A 193 -20.09 -3.07 -4.51
C LEU A 193 -18.99 -2.89 -3.48
N THR A 194 -17.84 -3.54 -3.69
CA THR A 194 -16.63 -3.27 -2.90
C THR A 194 -15.70 -2.36 -3.68
N THR A 195 -15.30 -1.26 -3.06
CA THR A 195 -14.29 -0.32 -3.54
C THR A 195 -13.06 -0.40 -2.65
N PHE A 196 -11.92 0.03 -3.17
CA PHE A 196 -10.64 0.01 -2.46
C PHE A 196 -10.04 1.40 -2.47
N ASN A 197 -9.71 1.91 -1.30
CA ASN A 197 -8.92 3.12 -1.14
C ASN A 197 -7.53 2.71 -0.63
N TRP A 198 -6.50 3.33 -1.16
CA TRP A 198 -5.15 3.06 -0.70
C TRP A 198 -4.42 4.33 -0.32
N THR A 199 -3.50 4.19 0.61
CA THR A 199 -2.57 5.25 1.02
C THR A 199 -1.14 4.75 0.95
N ASN A 200 -0.22 5.67 0.65
CA ASN A 200 1.20 5.46 0.57
C ASN A 200 1.90 6.37 1.59
N ASN A 201 2.70 5.79 2.48
CA ASN A 201 3.39 6.55 3.52
C ASN A 201 4.71 7.21 3.04
N ASN A 202 5.15 6.92 1.80
CA ASN A 202 6.39 7.46 1.25
C ASN A 202 6.27 7.78 -0.25
N VAL A 203 5.91 9.01 -0.57
CA VAL A 203 5.75 9.47 -1.96
C VAL A 203 7.07 9.55 -2.73
N ALA A 204 8.21 9.49 -2.05
CA ALA A 204 9.53 9.55 -2.69
C ALA A 204 9.79 8.36 -3.63
N ILE A 205 9.03 7.26 -3.49
CA ILE A 205 9.12 6.13 -4.42
C ILE A 205 8.50 6.40 -5.81
N GLY A 206 7.91 7.58 -6.05
CA GLY A 206 7.25 7.92 -7.31
C GLY A 206 5.74 7.59 -7.37
N LEU A 207 5.14 7.07 -6.29
CA LEU A 207 3.70 6.84 -6.17
C LEU A 207 3.05 7.97 -5.38
N ALA A 208 1.85 8.40 -5.80
CA ALA A 208 1.03 9.37 -5.05
C ALA A 208 0.78 8.92 -3.60
N ASP A 209 0.40 9.87 -2.72
CA ASP A 209 0.11 9.62 -1.31
C ASP A 209 -1.16 8.78 -1.09
N SER A 210 -2.09 8.77 -2.05
CA SER A 210 -3.34 8.04 -1.99
C SER A 210 -3.98 7.85 -3.37
N GLY A 211 -4.96 6.94 -3.46
CA GLY A 211 -5.77 6.72 -4.64
C GLY A 211 -6.88 5.71 -4.43
N GLU A 212 -7.64 5.44 -5.49
CA GLU A 212 -8.78 4.53 -5.51
C GLU A 212 -8.57 3.42 -6.54
N GLY A 213 -9.14 2.25 -6.25
CA GLY A 213 -9.02 1.07 -7.11
C GLY A 213 -7.62 0.46 -7.11
N GLY A 214 -7.27 -0.25 -8.18
CA GLY A 214 -5.94 -0.83 -8.34
C GLY A 214 -4.86 0.22 -8.60
N ILE A 215 -3.60 -0.13 -8.32
CA ILE A 215 -2.45 0.73 -8.61
C ILE A 215 -1.87 0.29 -9.96
N PRO A 216 -1.87 1.18 -10.97
CA PRO A 216 -1.23 0.86 -12.25
C PRO A 216 0.29 0.71 -12.08
N SER A 217 0.93 0.03 -13.02
CA SER A 217 2.40 0.00 -13.07
C SER A 217 2.95 1.43 -13.17
N PHE A 218 3.93 1.75 -12.34
CA PHE A 218 4.63 3.03 -12.33
C PHE A 218 6.14 2.80 -12.18
N GLN A 219 6.92 3.76 -12.63
CA GLN A 219 8.37 3.74 -12.46
C GLN A 219 8.71 4.16 -11.03
N VAL A 220 9.46 3.32 -10.31
CA VAL A 220 9.94 3.67 -8.98
C VAL A 220 11.13 4.61 -9.05
N ILE A 221 11.25 5.48 -8.06
CA ILE A 221 12.31 6.48 -7.96
C ILE A 221 12.97 6.36 -6.58
N ASN A 222 14.29 6.34 -6.56
CA ASN A 222 15.09 6.50 -5.35
C ASN A 222 16.29 7.41 -5.60
N SER A 223 16.16 8.68 -5.35
CA SER A 223 17.22 9.68 -5.51
C SER A 223 18.18 9.78 -4.31
N THR A 224 18.17 8.79 -3.41
CA THR A 224 19.05 8.72 -2.24
C THR A 224 20.13 7.67 -2.43
N GLN A 225 21.15 7.66 -1.55
CA GLN A 225 22.19 6.63 -1.55
C GLN A 225 21.82 5.40 -0.69
N SER A 226 20.63 5.36 -0.10
CA SER A 226 20.15 4.25 0.73
C SER A 226 18.84 3.70 0.19
N THR A 227 18.53 2.45 0.58
CA THR A 227 17.25 1.83 0.27
C THR A 227 16.10 2.60 0.93
N ILE A 228 15.04 2.88 0.18
CA ILE A 228 13.82 3.48 0.70
C ILE A 228 12.66 2.49 0.66
N ASN A 229 11.76 2.60 1.64
CA ASN A 229 10.60 1.73 1.78
C ASN A 229 9.32 2.57 1.72
N ALA A 230 8.31 2.03 1.09
CA ALA A 230 6.94 2.53 1.13
C ALA A 230 5.99 1.44 1.61
N THR A 231 5.15 1.76 2.58
CA THR A 231 4.05 0.91 3.01
C THR A 231 2.77 1.40 2.37
N ILE A 232 2.15 0.54 1.60
CA ILE A 232 0.85 0.78 0.99
C ILE A 232 -0.21 0.13 1.88
N THR A 233 -1.16 0.93 2.34
CA THR A 233 -2.30 0.49 3.14
C THR A 233 -3.54 0.51 2.26
N VAL A 234 -4.22 -0.61 2.12
CA VAL A 234 -5.43 -0.78 1.29
C VAL A 234 -6.62 -1.01 2.20
N THR A 235 -7.59 -0.10 2.16
CA THR A 235 -8.82 -0.17 2.95
C THR A 235 -10.00 -0.45 2.02
N PRO A 236 -10.69 -1.60 2.19
CA PRO A 236 -11.89 -1.90 1.42
C PRO A 236 -13.11 -1.22 2.05
N SER A 237 -14.08 -0.81 1.22
CA SER A 237 -15.40 -0.31 1.61
C SER A 237 -16.47 -1.02 0.80
N TYR A 238 -17.45 -1.63 1.48
CA TYR A 238 -18.56 -2.37 0.86
C TYR A 238 -19.84 -1.53 0.93
N GLU A 239 -20.48 -1.32 -0.20
CA GLU A 239 -21.75 -0.61 -0.28
C GLU A 239 -22.87 -1.56 -0.71
N ASN A 240 -23.95 -1.59 0.08
CA ASN A 240 -25.18 -2.30 -0.27
C ASN A 240 -26.40 -1.58 0.33
N ASN A 241 -27.45 -1.42 -0.49
CA ASN A 241 -28.69 -0.71 -0.12
C ASN A 241 -28.44 0.70 0.45
N GLY A 242 -27.40 1.41 -0.02
CA GLY A 242 -27.06 2.77 0.39
C GLY A 242 -26.33 2.87 1.75
N ILE A 243 -25.96 1.73 2.34
CA ILE A 243 -25.14 1.66 3.57
C ILE A 243 -23.73 1.23 3.19
N ILE A 244 -22.76 1.99 3.69
CA ILE A 244 -21.33 1.73 3.48
C ILE A 244 -20.76 1.09 4.73
N CYS A 245 -20.13 -0.07 4.56
CA CYS A 245 -19.47 -0.83 5.61
C CYS A 245 -17.98 -0.94 5.30
N ASP A 246 -17.15 -0.32 6.12
CA ASP A 246 -15.71 -0.40 5.98
C ASP A 246 -15.17 -1.72 6.51
N GLY A 247 -14.06 -2.15 5.95
CA GLY A 247 -13.36 -3.36 6.37
C GLY A 247 -12.00 -3.08 6.99
N ASN A 248 -11.34 -4.15 7.42
CA ASN A 248 -9.98 -4.05 7.91
C ASN A 248 -9.02 -3.73 6.76
N ALA A 249 -8.10 -2.83 7.03
CA ALA A 249 -7.04 -2.51 6.09
C ALA A 249 -5.99 -3.63 6.03
N GLU A 250 -5.50 -3.92 4.83
CA GLU A 250 -4.36 -4.78 4.55
C GLU A 250 -3.18 -3.96 4.05
N ILE A 251 -1.97 -4.46 4.23
CA ILE A 251 -0.75 -3.74 3.88
C ILE A 251 0.18 -4.58 3.00
N PHE A 252 0.93 -3.91 2.13
CA PHE A 252 2.11 -4.46 1.45
C PHE A 252 3.20 -3.40 1.35
N THR A 253 4.43 -3.82 1.05
CA THR A 253 5.59 -2.93 0.98
C THR A 253 6.21 -2.92 -0.41
N ILE A 254 6.65 -1.75 -0.83
CA ILE A 254 7.49 -1.54 -2.00
C ILE A 254 8.84 -1.02 -1.50
N ILE A 255 9.90 -1.76 -1.79
CA ILE A 255 11.26 -1.43 -1.40
C ILE A 255 11.99 -1.02 -2.67
N VAL A 256 12.67 0.12 -2.65
CA VAL A 256 13.41 0.63 -3.80
C VAL A 256 14.88 0.81 -3.42
N ASN A 257 15.72 -0.03 -4.00
CA ASN A 257 17.17 0.09 -3.88
C ASN A 257 17.67 1.30 -4.69
N PRO A 258 18.70 2.01 -4.22
CA PRO A 258 19.26 3.14 -4.96
C PRO A 258 19.96 2.70 -6.24
N SER A 259 20.16 3.62 -7.17
CA SER A 259 21.09 3.43 -8.27
C SER A 259 22.50 3.20 -7.72
N PRO A 260 23.24 2.17 -8.19
CA PRO A 260 24.63 2.01 -7.81
C PRO A 260 25.49 3.17 -8.32
N GLU A 261 26.23 3.79 -7.41
CA GLU A 261 27.15 4.88 -7.71
C GLU A 261 28.57 4.53 -7.24
N MET A 262 29.58 5.11 -7.87
CA MET A 262 30.94 5.12 -7.36
C MET A 262 31.50 6.53 -7.30
N ASP A 263 32.42 6.74 -6.37
CA ASP A 263 33.15 7.98 -6.30
C ASP A 263 34.06 8.16 -7.52
N ASN A 264 34.30 9.40 -7.90
CA ASN A 264 35.15 9.71 -9.04
C ASN A 264 36.60 9.24 -8.81
N VAL A 265 37.16 8.63 -9.84
CA VAL A 265 38.60 8.32 -9.90
C VAL A 265 39.25 9.27 -10.89
N ASP A 266 40.30 9.95 -10.46
CA ASP A 266 41.05 10.86 -11.30
C ASP A 266 41.91 10.10 -12.34
N ASP A 267 42.22 10.74 -13.45
CA ASP A 267 43.15 10.21 -14.43
C ASP A 267 44.54 9.98 -13.84
N ILE A 268 45.19 8.90 -14.22
CA ILE A 268 46.45 8.44 -13.67
C ILE A 268 47.53 8.50 -14.75
N VAL A 269 48.69 9.05 -14.38
CA VAL A 269 49.88 9.05 -15.23
C VAL A 269 50.98 8.26 -14.53
N LEU A 270 51.61 7.34 -15.24
CA LEU A 270 52.64 6.44 -14.73
C LEU A 270 53.87 6.51 -15.65
N CYS A 271 55.04 6.35 -15.04
CA CYS A 271 56.29 6.18 -15.80
C CYS A 271 56.35 4.73 -16.34
N ASN A 272 57.06 4.54 -17.48
CA ASN A 272 57.41 3.21 -17.95
C ASN A 272 58.18 2.45 -16.88
N ASN A 273 57.82 1.17 -16.63
CA ASN A 273 58.36 0.29 -15.56
C ASN A 273 58.02 0.70 -14.12
N GLU A 274 57.16 1.70 -13.91
CA GLU A 274 56.68 2.06 -12.59
C GLU A 274 55.70 0.98 -12.07
N ILE A 275 55.70 0.72 -10.75
CA ILE A 275 54.72 -0.13 -10.10
C ILE A 275 53.61 0.81 -9.57
N SER A 276 52.39 0.66 -10.12
CA SER A 276 51.22 1.43 -9.66
C SER A 276 50.88 1.14 -8.21
N THR A 277 50.23 2.08 -7.55
CA THR A 277 49.47 1.80 -6.32
C THR A 277 48.21 0.98 -6.67
N ILE A 278 47.56 0.41 -5.64
CA ILE A 278 46.20 -0.11 -5.77
C ILE A 278 45.25 1.06 -6.11
N ILE A 279 44.39 0.89 -7.10
CA ILE A 279 43.34 1.86 -7.41
C ILE A 279 42.07 1.35 -6.73
N GLU A 280 41.72 2.00 -5.60
CA GLU A 280 40.56 1.63 -4.79
C GLU A 280 39.29 2.30 -5.36
N PHE A 281 38.19 1.55 -5.41
CA PHE A 281 36.88 2.05 -5.77
C PHE A 281 36.03 2.19 -4.51
N THR A 282 35.46 3.38 -4.31
CA THR A 282 34.56 3.69 -3.20
C THR A 282 33.18 4.12 -3.69
N THR A 283 32.18 4.09 -2.82
CA THR A 283 30.79 4.36 -3.15
C THR A 283 30.12 5.23 -2.10
N PRO A 284 29.24 6.16 -2.50
CA PRO A 284 28.36 6.86 -1.57
C PRO A 284 27.15 6.00 -1.14
N ASN A 285 26.85 4.88 -1.84
CA ASN A 285 25.73 4.02 -1.47
C ASN A 285 25.92 3.42 -0.09
N THR A 286 24.83 3.34 0.68
CA THR A 286 24.78 2.77 2.03
C THR A 286 23.77 1.60 2.10
N ASP A 287 23.71 0.90 3.22
CA ASP A 287 22.73 -0.17 3.57
C ASP A 287 22.85 -1.48 2.76
N GLY A 288 23.57 -1.51 1.66
CA GLY A 288 23.78 -2.68 0.82
C GLY A 288 25.27 -2.95 0.60
N ASN A 289 25.55 -3.80 -0.36
CA ASN A 289 26.92 -4.14 -0.75
C ASN A 289 27.15 -3.68 -2.20
N THR A 290 28.08 -2.72 -2.39
CA THR A 290 28.50 -2.29 -3.71
C THR A 290 29.76 -3.06 -4.13
N THR A 291 29.74 -3.59 -5.33
CA THR A 291 30.86 -4.28 -5.95
C THR A 291 31.14 -3.67 -7.32
N TYR A 292 32.34 -3.87 -7.84
CA TYR A 292 32.77 -3.27 -9.09
C TYR A 292 33.28 -4.31 -10.05
N THR A 293 32.99 -4.12 -11.32
CA THR A 293 33.66 -4.80 -12.43
C THR A 293 34.32 -3.74 -13.32
N TRP A 294 35.53 -4.01 -13.82
CA TRP A 294 36.21 -3.08 -14.67
C TRP A 294 36.73 -3.74 -15.97
N ALA A 295 36.81 -2.95 -17.00
CA ALA A 295 37.37 -3.31 -18.29
C ALA A 295 38.42 -2.28 -18.69
N ASN A 296 39.50 -2.77 -19.30
CA ASN A 296 40.61 -1.99 -19.84
C ASN A 296 40.65 -2.20 -21.37
N ASP A 297 40.59 -1.11 -22.14
CA ASP A 297 40.60 -1.15 -23.61
C ASP A 297 41.99 -1.29 -24.23
N ASN A 298 43.06 -1.06 -23.42
CA ASN A 298 44.44 -1.14 -23.90
C ASN A 298 45.33 -1.93 -22.91
N THR A 299 45.52 -3.20 -23.16
CA THR A 299 46.36 -4.08 -22.32
C THR A 299 47.87 -3.86 -22.50
N SER A 300 48.32 -3.06 -23.49
CA SER A 300 49.74 -2.75 -23.73
C SER A 300 50.38 -1.98 -22.58
N ILE A 301 49.54 -1.32 -21.74
CA ILE A 301 50.00 -0.61 -20.53
C ILE A 301 50.42 -1.53 -19.37
N GLY A 302 50.36 -2.87 -19.54
CA GLY A 302 50.71 -3.84 -18.51
C GLY A 302 49.57 -4.27 -17.58
N LEU A 303 48.37 -3.67 -17.67
CA LEU A 303 47.16 -4.03 -16.94
C LEU A 303 46.33 -5.06 -17.72
N SER A 304 45.76 -6.04 -17.03
CA SER A 304 44.82 -7.01 -17.63
C SER A 304 43.61 -6.33 -18.27
N SER A 305 42.95 -7.06 -19.23
CA SER A 305 41.79 -6.53 -19.97
C SER A 305 40.54 -6.31 -19.11
N SER A 306 40.41 -6.92 -17.92
CA SER A 306 39.29 -6.78 -17.00
C SER A 306 39.61 -7.35 -15.63
N GLY A 307 38.76 -7.01 -14.65
CA GLY A 307 38.82 -7.54 -13.30
C GLY A 307 37.58 -7.22 -12.47
N ASN A 308 37.60 -7.65 -11.22
CA ASN A 308 36.56 -7.39 -10.23
C ASN A 308 37.17 -6.74 -8.98
N GLY A 309 36.40 -5.86 -8.32
CA GLY A 309 36.87 -5.09 -7.17
C GLY A 309 37.91 -4.06 -7.61
N ASP A 310 38.78 -3.68 -6.69
CA ASP A 310 39.87 -2.72 -6.93
C ASP A 310 40.82 -3.20 -8.01
N ILE A 311 41.48 -2.26 -8.69
CA ILE A 311 42.57 -2.60 -9.60
C ILE A 311 43.81 -2.87 -8.75
N PRO A 312 44.35 -4.10 -8.78
CA PRO A 312 45.57 -4.40 -8.03
C PRO A 312 46.75 -3.63 -8.59
N SER A 313 47.77 -3.45 -7.81
CA SER A 313 49.03 -2.87 -8.30
C SER A 313 49.57 -3.71 -9.45
N PHE A 314 50.05 -3.04 -10.49
CA PHE A 314 50.63 -3.63 -11.70
C PHE A 314 51.87 -2.87 -12.12
N THR A 315 52.72 -3.47 -12.96
CA THR A 315 53.84 -2.78 -13.55
C THR A 315 53.39 -2.10 -14.85
N ALA A 316 53.49 -0.78 -14.88
CA ALA A 316 53.19 -0.02 -16.08
C ALA A 316 54.21 -0.29 -17.17
N ILE A 317 53.76 -0.62 -18.38
CA ILE A 317 54.59 -1.00 -19.51
C ILE A 317 54.22 -0.11 -20.71
N ASN A 318 55.24 0.52 -21.31
CA ASN A 318 55.10 1.18 -22.59
C ASN A 318 56.33 0.91 -23.44
N LEU A 319 56.18 0.10 -24.47
CA LEU A 319 57.24 -0.25 -25.42
C LEU A 319 57.27 0.63 -26.67
N ASN A 320 56.36 1.63 -26.74
CA ASN A 320 56.25 2.56 -27.83
C ASN A 320 56.96 3.88 -27.53
N PRO A 321 57.40 4.61 -28.54
CA PRO A 321 58.08 5.90 -28.36
C PRO A 321 57.11 7.05 -28.02
N ILE A 322 55.82 6.80 -27.89
CA ILE A 322 54.76 7.75 -27.52
C ILE A 322 54.01 7.24 -26.29
N THR A 323 53.35 8.15 -25.60
CA THR A 323 52.49 7.78 -24.44
C THR A 323 51.41 6.80 -24.87
N GLU A 324 51.30 5.69 -24.15
CA GLU A 324 50.18 4.74 -24.24
C GLU A 324 49.09 5.15 -23.29
N VAL A 325 47.84 5.18 -23.77
CA VAL A 325 46.67 5.52 -22.96
C VAL A 325 45.68 4.36 -22.97
N ALA A 326 45.17 4.02 -21.82
CA ALA A 326 44.09 3.07 -21.63
C ALA A 326 42.88 3.77 -20.98
N THR A 327 41.69 3.48 -21.52
CA THR A 327 40.43 3.87 -20.87
C THR A 327 39.93 2.71 -20.01
N ILE A 328 39.81 2.96 -18.74
CA ILE A 328 39.24 2.02 -17.77
C ILE A 328 37.77 2.35 -17.63
N THR A 329 36.92 1.36 -17.92
CA THR A 329 35.45 1.46 -17.70
C THR A 329 35.10 0.63 -16.49
N VAL A 330 34.52 1.26 -15.48
CA VAL A 330 34.12 0.62 -14.21
C VAL A 330 32.60 0.64 -14.11
N THR A 331 32.01 -0.52 -13.83
CA THR A 331 30.57 -0.67 -13.65
C THR A 331 30.29 -1.06 -12.19
N PRO A 332 29.66 -0.19 -11.39
CA PRO A 332 29.24 -0.49 -10.03
C PRO A 332 27.98 -1.37 -10.04
N THR A 333 27.88 -2.25 -9.07
CA THR A 333 26.72 -3.13 -8.85
C THR A 333 26.38 -3.11 -7.38
N TYR A 334 25.12 -2.82 -7.04
CA TYR A 334 24.62 -2.76 -5.66
C TYR A 334 23.69 -3.93 -5.39
N GLU A 335 23.91 -4.65 -4.30
CA GLU A 335 23.05 -5.75 -3.84
C GLU A 335 22.45 -5.44 -2.48
N ASN A 336 21.13 -5.52 -2.38
CA ASN A 336 20.40 -5.45 -1.10
C ASN A 336 19.13 -6.30 -1.17
N ASN A 337 18.82 -7.00 -0.06
CA ASN A 337 17.64 -7.86 0.07
C ASN A 337 17.51 -8.91 -1.08
N GLY A 338 18.63 -9.37 -1.64
CA GLY A 338 18.68 -10.36 -2.72
C GLY A 338 18.36 -9.82 -4.12
N VAL A 339 18.22 -8.51 -4.28
CA VAL A 339 18.05 -7.83 -5.57
C VAL A 339 19.35 -7.12 -5.93
N VAL A 340 19.79 -7.34 -7.18
CA VAL A 340 21.02 -6.80 -7.72
C VAL A 340 20.68 -5.69 -8.72
N CYS A 341 21.16 -4.48 -8.42
CA CYS A 341 21.01 -3.30 -9.28
C CYS A 341 22.34 -3.02 -9.98
N ILE A 342 22.30 -2.68 -11.26
CA ILE A 342 23.49 -2.35 -12.06
C ILE A 342 23.48 -0.83 -12.31
N GLY A 343 24.60 -0.18 -11.97
CA GLY A 343 24.76 1.26 -12.17
C GLY A 343 25.31 1.63 -13.54
N ASP A 344 25.35 2.92 -13.81
CA ASP A 344 25.93 3.45 -15.03
C ASP A 344 27.46 3.31 -14.99
N PRO A 345 28.08 2.84 -16.08
CA PRO A 345 29.54 2.77 -16.16
C PRO A 345 30.19 4.14 -16.08
N GLN A 346 31.29 4.26 -15.32
CA GLN A 346 32.14 5.42 -15.27
C GLN A 346 33.51 5.12 -15.89
N THR A 347 34.21 6.13 -16.39
CA THR A 347 35.49 5.97 -17.04
C THR A 347 36.53 6.92 -16.50
N PHE A 348 37.76 6.44 -16.41
CA PHE A 348 38.97 7.25 -16.21
C PHE A 348 40.09 6.72 -17.09
N SER A 349 41.17 7.50 -17.28
CA SER A 349 42.31 7.09 -18.10
C SER A 349 43.53 6.73 -17.25
N ILE A 350 44.31 5.76 -17.77
CA ILE A 350 45.67 5.48 -17.29
C ILE A 350 46.59 5.73 -18.45
N SER A 351 47.48 6.70 -18.31
CA SER A 351 48.51 7.04 -19.28
C SER A 351 49.86 6.50 -18.80
N VAL A 352 50.53 5.74 -19.64
CA VAL A 352 51.93 5.29 -19.40
C VAL A 352 52.84 6.00 -20.36
N LEU A 353 53.71 6.84 -19.78
CA LEU A 353 54.66 7.63 -20.55
C LEU A 353 55.68 6.72 -21.23
N SER A 354 56.16 7.10 -22.40
CA SER A 354 57.29 6.42 -23.03
C SER A 354 58.57 6.57 -22.21
N GLU A 355 59.48 5.63 -22.41
CA GLU A 355 60.80 5.71 -21.76
C GLU A 355 61.53 7.02 -22.14
N ILE A 356 62.18 7.64 -21.16
CA ILE A 356 63.04 8.81 -21.44
C ILE A 356 64.34 8.29 -22.03
N GLU A 357 64.59 8.61 -23.30
CA GLU A 357 65.84 8.26 -23.99
C GLU A 357 66.74 9.50 -24.07
N ILE A 358 67.99 9.32 -23.63
CA ILE A 358 69.05 10.37 -23.68
C ILE A 358 70.08 9.95 -24.68
N SER A 359 70.23 10.68 -25.75
CA SER A 359 71.27 10.52 -26.70
C SER A 359 72.18 11.77 -26.71
N GLY A 360 73.44 11.62 -26.95
CA GLY A 360 74.34 12.79 -26.97
C GLY A 360 75.58 12.59 -27.76
N SER A 361 76.24 13.67 -28.05
CA SER A 361 77.53 13.74 -28.69
C SER A 361 78.48 14.62 -27.90
N THR A 362 79.73 14.21 -27.81
CA THR A 362 80.81 14.96 -27.16
C THR A 362 81.67 15.70 -28.23
N VAL A 363 82.14 16.83 -27.85
CA VAL A 363 83.17 17.56 -28.60
C VAL A 363 84.37 17.75 -27.65
N ASP A 364 85.48 17.11 -28.01
CA ASP A 364 86.66 17.12 -27.14
C ASP A 364 87.30 18.52 -27.03
N ALA A 365 87.87 18.78 -25.86
CA ALA A 365 88.65 19.98 -25.61
C ALA A 365 89.94 19.95 -26.41
N LEU A 366 89.95 20.55 -27.60
CA LEU A 366 91.10 20.51 -28.54
C LEU A 366 92.02 21.71 -28.40
N ASP A 367 91.70 22.67 -27.59
CA ASP A 367 92.52 23.86 -27.41
C ASP A 367 93.49 23.78 -26.22
N CYS A 368 94.78 23.61 -26.48
CA CYS A 368 95.77 23.55 -25.41
C CYS A 368 95.89 24.88 -24.57
N ASN A 369 95.25 25.98 -25.06
CA ASN A 369 95.21 27.24 -24.37
C ASN A 369 93.92 27.42 -23.55
N ASP A 370 92.88 26.62 -23.81
CA ASP A 370 91.64 26.61 -23.03
C ASP A 370 91.26 25.15 -22.71
N PRO A 371 91.70 24.62 -21.57
CA PRO A 371 91.41 23.23 -21.16
C PRO A 371 89.91 22.99 -20.86
N ASN A 372 89.08 24.02 -20.85
CA ASN A 372 87.64 23.93 -20.62
C ASN A 372 86.87 24.11 -21.91
N SER A 373 87.41 23.81 -23.07
CA SER A 373 86.72 23.95 -24.38
C SER A 373 85.86 22.79 -24.80
N GLY A 374 85.71 21.75 -23.97
CA GLY A 374 84.82 20.59 -24.19
C GLY A 374 83.34 20.96 -24.16
N ASN A 375 82.55 20.28 -24.99
CA ASN A 375 81.09 20.43 -24.99
C ASN A 375 80.41 19.05 -25.08
N ILE A 376 79.24 18.89 -24.43
CA ILE A 376 78.36 17.73 -24.54
C ILE A 376 76.99 18.26 -24.95
N ASN A 377 76.56 17.89 -26.14
CA ASN A 377 75.16 18.15 -26.59
C ASN A 377 74.33 16.88 -26.43
N ILE A 378 73.22 16.98 -25.72
CA ILE A 378 72.27 15.89 -25.59
C ILE A 378 70.96 16.21 -26.30
N THR A 379 70.26 15.18 -26.64
CA THR A 379 68.87 15.23 -27.09
C THR A 379 68.10 14.25 -26.26
N VAL A 380 67.00 14.72 -25.65
CA VAL A 380 66.12 13.93 -24.81
C VAL A 380 64.78 13.75 -25.52
N THR A 381 64.29 12.54 -25.54
CA THR A 381 62.97 12.18 -26.09
C THR A 381 62.23 11.31 -25.11
N GLY A 382 60.87 11.19 -25.23
CA GLY A 382 60.04 10.38 -24.35
C GLY A 382 59.59 11.15 -23.11
N GLY A 383 59.08 10.46 -22.08
CA GLY A 383 58.47 11.04 -20.89
C GLY A 383 57.34 12.01 -21.19
N SER A 384 57.17 13.01 -20.38
CA SER A 384 56.17 14.07 -20.54
C SER A 384 56.57 15.19 -21.52
N GLY A 385 57.85 15.20 -21.97
CA GLY A 385 58.39 16.19 -22.91
C GLY A 385 58.84 17.51 -22.28
N VAL A 386 58.77 17.66 -20.97
CA VAL A 386 59.28 18.79 -20.17
C VAL A 386 60.28 18.25 -19.19
N TYR A 387 61.57 18.72 -19.25
CA TYR A 387 62.63 18.08 -18.52
C TYR A 387 63.39 19.05 -17.61
N ASP A 388 63.78 18.56 -16.44
CA ASP A 388 64.79 19.09 -15.58
C ASP A 388 66.09 18.26 -15.69
N PHE A 389 67.22 18.90 -15.68
CA PHE A 389 68.56 18.29 -15.86
C PHE A 389 69.38 18.43 -14.59
N LEU A 390 70.11 17.41 -14.22
CA LEU A 390 71.10 17.45 -13.18
C LEU A 390 72.33 16.64 -13.58
N TRP A 391 73.37 17.35 -13.96
CA TRP A 391 74.65 16.75 -14.34
C TRP A 391 75.49 16.36 -13.12
N SER A 392 76.42 15.41 -13.31
CA SER A 392 77.35 14.95 -12.27
C SER A 392 78.27 16.08 -11.75
N ASN A 393 78.45 17.15 -12.49
CA ASN A 393 79.20 18.33 -12.11
C ASN A 393 78.32 19.41 -11.41
N GLY A 394 77.03 19.17 -11.25
CA GLY A 394 76.06 20.06 -10.65
C GLY A 394 75.41 21.10 -11.59
N ALA A 395 75.66 21.01 -12.91
CA ALA A 395 74.98 21.84 -13.91
C ALA A 395 73.54 21.39 -14.08
N ILE A 396 72.65 22.33 -14.45
CA ILE A 396 71.19 22.11 -14.60
C ILE A 396 70.69 22.51 -16.01
N THR A 397 71.60 22.61 -16.97
CA THR A 397 71.31 22.93 -18.38
C THR A 397 71.17 21.64 -19.16
N GLU A 398 70.43 21.64 -20.30
CA GLU A 398 70.33 20.50 -21.19
C GLU A 398 71.72 20.10 -21.69
N ASP A 399 72.50 21.03 -22.26
CA ASP A 399 73.84 20.85 -22.75
C ASP A 399 74.91 21.33 -21.77
N LEU A 400 76.07 20.69 -21.81
CA LEU A 400 77.26 21.21 -21.14
C LEU A 400 78.18 21.89 -22.12
N ASN A 401 78.61 23.11 -21.82
CA ASN A 401 79.54 23.89 -22.60
C ASN A 401 80.69 24.35 -21.75
N ASN A 402 81.86 24.46 -22.36
CA ASN A 402 83.07 24.93 -21.74
C ASN A 402 83.48 24.07 -20.52
N ILE A 403 83.49 22.76 -20.68
CA ILE A 403 83.85 21.81 -19.63
C ILE A 403 85.24 21.27 -19.80
N ALA A 404 85.87 20.92 -18.68
CA ALA A 404 87.16 20.23 -18.64
C ALA A 404 87.04 18.79 -19.09
N PRO A 405 88.15 18.14 -19.55
CA PRO A 405 88.14 16.72 -19.78
C PRO A 405 87.75 15.93 -18.52
N GLY A 406 86.88 14.94 -18.68
CA GLY A 406 86.38 14.16 -17.55
C GLY A 406 85.11 13.40 -17.89
N ASP A 407 84.66 12.55 -16.98
CA ASP A 407 83.50 11.73 -17.08
C ASP A 407 82.27 12.50 -16.60
N TYR A 408 81.23 12.62 -17.45
CA TYR A 408 79.98 13.34 -17.11
C TYR A 408 78.79 12.44 -17.35
N SER A 409 77.85 12.47 -16.47
CA SER A 409 76.50 11.86 -16.63
C SER A 409 75.45 12.87 -16.28
N VAL A 410 74.26 12.74 -16.87
CA VAL A 410 73.11 13.58 -16.54
C VAL A 410 71.94 12.70 -16.05
N THR A 411 71.30 13.18 -14.98
CA THR A 411 69.99 12.71 -14.56
C THR A 411 68.94 13.64 -15.17
N VAL A 412 68.02 13.10 -15.94
CA VAL A 412 66.92 13.83 -16.54
C VAL A 412 65.66 13.42 -15.79
N THR A 413 64.89 14.38 -15.27
CA THR A 413 63.62 14.18 -14.64
C THR A 413 62.55 14.94 -15.43
N ASP A 414 61.43 14.31 -15.75
CA ASP A 414 60.34 14.98 -16.44
C ASP A 414 59.36 15.63 -15.43
N SER A 415 58.35 16.35 -15.95
CA SER A 415 57.36 17.02 -15.09
C SER A 415 56.45 16.08 -14.27
N GLU A 416 56.34 14.81 -14.65
CA GLU A 416 55.60 13.78 -13.97
C GLU A 416 56.49 12.99 -12.98
N GLY A 417 57.77 13.31 -12.90
CA GLY A 417 58.73 12.69 -11.98
C GLY A 417 59.40 11.44 -12.53
N CYS A 418 59.27 11.14 -13.82
CA CYS A 418 59.99 10.04 -14.45
C CYS A 418 61.46 10.38 -14.61
N ILE A 419 62.34 9.42 -14.31
CA ILE A 419 63.78 9.65 -14.24
C ILE A 419 64.51 8.73 -15.23
N ALA A 420 65.48 9.31 -15.99
CA ALA A 420 66.45 8.58 -16.73
C ALA A 420 67.88 9.08 -16.42
N ILE A 421 68.84 8.19 -16.46
CA ILE A 421 70.26 8.53 -16.24
C ILE A 421 71.01 8.13 -17.52
N SER A 422 71.77 9.07 -18.07
CA SER A 422 72.59 8.82 -19.27
C SER A 422 73.71 7.82 -18.98
N GLU A 423 74.19 7.21 -20.05
CA GLU A 423 75.55 6.64 -20.03
C GLU A 423 76.58 7.75 -19.76
N THR A 424 77.81 7.33 -19.44
CA THR A 424 78.88 8.28 -19.16
C THR A 424 79.40 8.85 -20.50
N PHE A 425 79.40 10.14 -20.62
CA PHE A 425 80.07 10.89 -21.68
C PHE A 425 81.50 11.19 -21.23
N ASN A 426 82.48 10.86 -22.12
CA ASN A 426 83.90 11.05 -21.83
C ASN A 426 84.48 12.18 -22.65
#